data_fd30ad2630fb648b0871127c71f8eb72
#
_entry.id   fd30ad2630fb648b0871127c71f8eb72
#
_cell.length_a   1.000
_cell.length_b   1.000
_cell.length_c   1.000
_cell.angle_alpha   90.00
_cell.angle_beta   90.00
_cell.angle_gamma   90.00
#
_symmetry.space_group_name_H-M   'P 1'
#
loop_
_entity.id
_entity.type
_entity.pdbx_description
1 polymer ?
#
loop_
_entity_poly.entity_id
_entity_poly.type
_entity_poly.pdbx_seq_one_letter_code
_entity_poly.pdbx_strand_id
1 'polypeptide(L)'
;MARSAAAPAVNHAPIKTVGLLVIPNFTTIGFASTIETLRMANMAARREMFRTLIIGPSLEPVTASNGMRILPDCAMQDAPKLDILLVVGANPIVSHLSSRPLLNWLRKLAHERVALGGICTGSYWLARAGLLKGYRC
;
A
#
# COMPACT_ATOMS: atom_id res chain seq x y z
N MET A 1 16.47 5.91 -51.66
CA MET A 1 15.92 4.91 -50.71
C MET A 1 16.23 5.38 -49.29
N ALA A 2 15.25 5.98 -48.62
CA ALA A 2 15.39 6.43 -47.22
C ALA A 2 15.16 5.24 -46.28
N ARG A 3 16.19 4.88 -45.50
CA ARG A 3 16.03 3.90 -44.40
C ARG A 3 15.17 4.54 -43.32
N SER A 4 13.95 4.00 -43.13
CA SER A 4 13.14 4.29 -41.99
C SER A 4 13.89 3.81 -40.74
N ALA A 5 14.38 4.74 -39.93
CA ALA A 5 14.90 4.43 -38.61
C ALA A 5 13.74 3.94 -37.74
N ALA A 6 13.74 2.65 -37.40
CA ALA A 6 12.79 2.12 -36.40
C ALA A 6 12.99 2.89 -35.10
N ALA A 7 11.89 3.44 -34.57
CA ALA A 7 11.91 4.09 -33.26
C ALA A 7 12.42 3.08 -32.22
N PRO A 8 13.27 3.50 -31.26
CA PRO A 8 13.79 2.59 -30.24
C PRO A 8 12.61 2.01 -29.45
N ALA A 9 12.62 0.70 -29.25
CA ALA A 9 11.63 0.01 -28.42
C ALA A 9 11.68 0.62 -27.01
N VAL A 10 10.60 1.29 -26.62
CA VAL A 10 10.48 1.86 -25.28
C VAL A 10 10.34 0.69 -24.31
N ASN A 11 11.43 0.33 -23.66
CA ASN A 11 11.45 -0.71 -22.63
C ASN A 11 10.69 -0.16 -21.40
N HIS A 12 9.39 -0.42 -21.32
CA HIS A 12 8.58 0.02 -20.20
C HIS A 12 8.91 -0.81 -18.97
N ALA A 13 9.33 -0.14 -17.88
CA ALA A 13 9.47 -0.78 -16.58
C ALA A 13 8.17 -1.51 -16.20
N PRO A 14 8.23 -2.66 -15.51
CA PRO A 14 7.06 -3.44 -15.13
C PRO A 14 6.13 -2.63 -14.21
N ILE A 15 4.82 -2.90 -14.31
CA ILE A 15 3.80 -2.31 -13.44
C ILE A 15 4.08 -2.77 -12.00
N LYS A 16 4.08 -1.82 -11.07
CA LYS A 16 4.25 -2.10 -9.64
C LYS A 16 2.88 -2.22 -8.97
N THR A 17 2.63 -3.33 -8.29
CA THR A 17 1.43 -3.52 -7.49
C THR A 17 1.64 -2.95 -6.09
N VAL A 18 0.85 -1.93 -5.76
CA VAL A 18 0.91 -1.20 -4.48
C VAL A 18 -0.32 -1.52 -3.66
N GLY A 19 -0.14 -2.23 -2.54
CA GLY A 19 -1.18 -2.45 -1.56
C GLY A 19 -1.27 -1.27 -0.59
N LEU A 20 -2.49 -0.79 -0.33
CA LEU A 20 -2.78 0.13 0.76
C LEU A 20 -3.57 -0.63 1.82
N LEU A 21 -2.92 -1.00 2.91
CA LEU A 21 -3.59 -1.62 4.04
C LEU A 21 -4.28 -0.54 4.86
N VAL A 22 -5.61 -0.52 4.82
CA VAL A 22 -6.42 0.37 5.65
C VAL A 22 -6.83 -0.36 6.93
N ILE A 23 -6.48 0.21 8.07
CA ILE A 23 -6.88 -0.31 9.38
C ILE A 23 -8.03 0.54 9.95
N PRO A 24 -8.91 -0.02 10.79
CA PRO A 24 -10.00 0.75 11.39
C PRO A 24 -9.52 2.07 11.98
N ASN A 25 -10.30 3.13 11.75
CA ASN A 25 -10.02 4.49 12.16
C ASN A 25 -8.87 5.18 11.39
N PHE A 26 -8.53 4.67 10.20
CA PHE A 26 -7.49 5.25 9.35
C PHE A 26 -7.77 6.72 9.00
N THR A 27 -6.71 7.48 8.70
CA THR A 27 -6.84 8.88 8.27
C THR A 27 -7.18 8.96 6.79
N THR A 28 -8.34 9.53 6.47
CA THR A 28 -8.80 9.69 5.08
C THR A 28 -7.84 10.52 4.23
N ILE A 29 -7.28 11.59 4.79
CA ILE A 29 -6.33 12.43 4.05
C ILE A 29 -5.06 11.65 3.67
N GLY A 30 -4.53 10.83 4.56
CA GLY A 30 -3.36 10.00 4.28
C GLY A 30 -3.66 8.96 3.19
N PHE A 31 -4.81 8.31 3.27
CA PHE A 31 -5.27 7.38 2.25
C PHE A 31 -5.47 8.06 0.90
N ALA A 32 -6.28 9.13 0.85
CA ALA A 32 -6.62 9.82 -0.38
C ALA A 32 -5.39 10.43 -1.06
N SER A 33 -4.51 11.08 -0.30
CA SER A 33 -3.27 11.65 -0.86
C SER A 33 -2.38 10.59 -1.49
N THR A 34 -2.29 9.42 -0.87
CA THR A 34 -1.45 8.34 -1.38
C THR A 34 -2.02 7.75 -2.68
N ILE A 35 -3.30 7.39 -2.70
CA ILE A 35 -3.92 6.78 -3.88
C ILE A 35 -3.97 7.76 -5.05
N GLU A 36 -4.26 9.04 -4.79
CA GLU A 36 -4.29 10.07 -5.82
C GLU A 36 -2.89 10.37 -6.39
N THR A 37 -1.86 10.38 -5.57
CA THR A 37 -0.48 10.56 -6.06
C THR A 37 -0.09 9.46 -7.05
N LEU A 38 -0.41 8.21 -6.75
CA LEU A 38 -0.13 7.07 -7.65
C LEU A 38 -0.96 7.16 -8.95
N ARG A 39 -2.24 7.54 -8.83
CA ARG A 39 -3.10 7.77 -9.98
C ARG A 39 -2.57 8.89 -10.87
N MET A 40 -2.15 10.01 -10.27
CA MET A 40 -1.58 11.15 -11.01
C MET A 40 -0.25 10.78 -11.68
N ALA A 41 0.57 9.96 -11.07
CA ALA A 41 1.79 9.45 -11.68
C ALA A 41 1.49 8.63 -12.95
N ASN A 42 0.49 7.74 -12.90
CA ASN A 42 0.03 7.01 -14.08
C ASN A 42 -0.46 7.94 -15.19
N MET A 43 -1.25 8.95 -14.81
CA MET A 43 -1.79 9.93 -15.76
C MET A 43 -0.67 10.75 -16.42
N ALA A 44 0.29 11.26 -15.65
CA ALA A 44 1.44 12.02 -16.16
C ALA A 44 2.33 11.17 -17.08
N ALA A 45 2.52 9.91 -16.73
CA ALA A 45 3.29 8.96 -17.54
C ALA A 45 2.53 8.45 -18.78
N ARG A 46 1.23 8.73 -18.90
CA ARG A 46 0.32 8.21 -19.93
C ARG A 46 0.37 6.67 -20.06
N ARG A 47 0.60 5.98 -18.95
CA ARG A 47 0.64 4.53 -18.85
C ARG A 47 0.44 4.08 -17.41
N GLU A 48 0.01 2.84 -17.22
CA GLU A 48 -0.04 2.24 -15.88
C GLU A 48 1.38 1.91 -15.40
N MET A 49 1.87 2.65 -14.41
CA MET A 49 3.12 2.39 -13.68
C MET A 49 2.82 1.71 -12.36
N PHE A 50 1.73 2.09 -11.73
CA PHE A 50 1.28 1.59 -10.44
C PHE A 50 -0.14 1.07 -10.52
N ARG A 51 -0.35 -0.14 -10.04
CA ARG A 51 -1.67 -0.71 -9.79
C ARG A 51 -1.90 -0.70 -8.29
N THR A 52 -2.95 -0.02 -7.86
CA THR A 52 -3.30 0.10 -6.44
C THR A 52 -4.34 -0.94 -6.04
N LEU A 53 -4.20 -1.47 -4.83
CA LEU A 53 -5.14 -2.39 -4.19
C LEU A 53 -5.43 -1.90 -2.79
N ILE A 54 -6.70 -1.77 -2.45
CA ILE A 54 -7.15 -1.48 -1.08
C ILE A 54 -7.26 -2.80 -0.34
N ILE A 55 -6.48 -2.95 0.71
CA ILE A 55 -6.41 -4.18 1.50
C ILE A 55 -7.00 -3.87 2.88
N GLY A 56 -7.91 -4.71 3.34
CA GLY A 56 -8.48 -4.64 4.70
C GLY A 56 -8.01 -5.78 5.58
N PRO A 57 -8.24 -5.70 6.91
CA PRO A 57 -8.06 -6.84 7.81
C PRO A 57 -8.98 -8.02 7.42
N SER A 58 -10.13 -7.71 6.85
CA SER A 58 -11.12 -8.63 6.27
C SER A 58 -11.76 -7.96 5.04
N LEU A 59 -12.78 -8.60 4.44
CA LEU A 59 -13.58 -8.02 3.36
C LEU A 59 -14.69 -7.06 3.87
N GLU A 60 -14.83 -6.92 5.18
CA GLU A 60 -15.79 -5.98 5.75
C GLU A 60 -15.39 -4.52 5.49
N PRO A 61 -16.36 -3.61 5.32
CA PRO A 61 -16.06 -2.20 5.18
C PRO A 61 -15.25 -1.65 6.35
N VAL A 62 -14.17 -0.95 6.06
CA VAL A 62 -13.31 -0.31 7.07
C VAL A 62 -13.73 1.14 7.25
N THR A 63 -14.03 1.51 8.48
CA THR A 63 -14.44 2.89 8.83
C THR A 63 -13.23 3.75 9.13
N ALA A 64 -13.13 4.89 8.45
CA ALA A 64 -12.11 5.92 8.67
C ALA A 64 -12.42 6.77 9.92
N SER A 65 -11.45 7.55 10.36
CA SER A 65 -11.56 8.44 11.54
C SER A 65 -12.66 9.52 11.40
N ASN A 66 -13.04 9.87 10.18
CA ASN A 66 -14.11 10.83 9.89
C ASN A 66 -15.49 10.16 9.63
N GLY A 67 -15.60 8.85 9.84
CA GLY A 67 -16.84 8.10 9.65
C GLY A 67 -17.07 7.58 8.21
N MET A 68 -16.25 7.97 7.25
CA MET A 68 -16.32 7.40 5.89
C MET A 68 -15.97 5.92 5.92
N ARG A 69 -16.66 5.12 5.10
CA ARG A 69 -16.41 3.68 4.99
C ARG A 69 -15.85 3.33 3.62
N ILE A 70 -14.84 2.50 3.60
CA ILE A 70 -14.22 1.97 2.38
C ILE A 70 -14.38 0.46 2.37
N LEU A 71 -14.82 -0.08 1.24
CA LEU A 71 -14.82 -1.51 0.99
C LEU A 71 -13.45 -1.91 0.44
N PRO A 72 -12.72 -2.84 1.09
CA PRO A 72 -11.47 -3.35 0.57
C PRO A 72 -11.66 -4.18 -0.70
N ASP A 73 -10.66 -4.17 -1.59
CA ASP A 73 -10.61 -5.04 -2.76
C ASP A 73 -10.34 -6.50 -2.36
N CYS A 74 -9.56 -6.70 -1.29
CA CYS A 74 -9.26 -8.01 -0.73
C CYS A 74 -8.92 -7.93 0.77
N ALA A 75 -9.02 -9.06 1.45
CA ALA A 75 -8.52 -9.22 2.79
C ALA A 75 -6.99 -9.44 2.78
N MET A 76 -6.30 -9.09 3.86
CA MET A 76 -4.83 -9.18 3.93
C MET A 76 -4.29 -10.60 3.66
N GLN A 77 -5.02 -11.65 4.09
CA GLN A 77 -4.61 -13.04 3.87
C GLN A 77 -4.74 -13.49 2.40
N ASP A 78 -5.61 -12.82 1.63
CA ASP A 78 -5.91 -13.13 0.23
C ASP A 78 -5.22 -12.16 -0.74
N ALA A 79 -4.38 -11.26 -0.20
CA ALA A 79 -3.69 -10.28 -1.00
C ALA A 79 -2.77 -10.96 -2.04
N PRO A 80 -2.81 -10.52 -3.32
CA PRO A 80 -1.92 -11.04 -4.34
C PRO A 80 -0.47 -10.63 -4.05
N LYS A 81 0.45 -11.07 -4.90
CA LYS A 81 1.84 -10.63 -4.82
C LYS A 81 1.92 -9.10 -4.94
N LEU A 82 2.56 -8.47 -3.97
CA LEU A 82 2.77 -7.02 -3.91
C LEU A 82 4.23 -6.68 -4.18
N ASP A 83 4.47 -5.54 -4.80
CA ASP A 83 5.80 -4.92 -4.84
C ASP A 83 6.02 -3.97 -3.66
N ILE A 84 4.95 -3.27 -3.28
CA ILE A 84 4.96 -2.27 -2.21
C ILE A 84 3.72 -2.47 -1.34
N LEU A 85 3.85 -2.35 -0.02
CA LEU A 85 2.73 -2.24 0.90
C LEU A 85 2.88 -0.95 1.71
N LEU A 86 1.83 -0.15 1.74
CA LEU A 86 1.71 1.04 2.58
C LEU A 86 0.63 0.80 3.63
N VAL A 87 1.02 0.84 4.90
CA VAL A 87 0.08 0.73 6.03
C VAL A 87 -0.46 2.12 6.33
N VAL A 88 -1.76 2.32 6.12
CA VAL A 88 -2.43 3.60 6.40
C VAL A 88 -2.91 3.58 7.85
N GLY A 89 -2.24 4.36 8.67
CA GLY A 89 -2.45 4.38 10.11
C GLY A 89 -3.71 5.09 10.56
N ALA A 90 -4.02 4.93 11.82
CA ALA A 90 -5.19 5.44 12.52
C ALA A 90 -4.80 6.41 13.63
N ASN A 91 -5.66 7.39 13.90
CA ASN A 91 -5.55 8.27 15.06
C ASN A 91 -6.93 8.40 15.75
N PRO A 92 -7.10 7.96 16.98
CA PRO A 92 -6.09 7.29 17.83
C PRO A 92 -5.70 5.89 17.29
N ILE A 93 -4.53 5.43 17.71
CA ILE A 93 -4.07 4.06 17.37
C ILE A 93 -5.03 3.07 18.02
N VAL A 94 -5.71 2.27 17.20
CA VAL A 94 -6.69 1.30 17.69
C VAL A 94 -5.97 0.05 18.20
N SER A 95 -5.86 -0.08 19.52
CA SER A 95 -5.18 -1.21 20.19
C SER A 95 -5.95 -2.54 20.12
N HIS A 96 -7.23 -2.50 19.71
CA HIS A 96 -8.12 -3.67 19.73
C HIS A 96 -7.98 -4.59 18.51
N LEU A 97 -7.25 -4.19 17.49
CA LEU A 97 -6.94 -5.12 16.41
C LEU A 97 -6.12 -6.27 16.98
N SER A 98 -6.61 -7.49 16.74
CA SER A 98 -5.80 -8.69 16.98
C SER A 98 -4.48 -8.54 16.23
N SER A 99 -3.47 -8.05 16.94
CA SER A 99 -2.24 -7.58 16.32
C SER A 99 -1.39 -8.71 15.76
N ARG A 100 -1.54 -9.95 16.28
CA ARG A 100 -0.70 -11.08 15.86
C ARG A 100 -0.83 -11.44 14.38
N PRO A 101 -2.02 -11.63 13.80
CA PRO A 101 -2.14 -11.92 12.36
C PRO A 101 -1.55 -10.83 11.49
N LEU A 102 -1.81 -9.56 11.82
CA LEU A 102 -1.27 -8.41 11.11
C LEU A 102 0.25 -8.36 11.18
N LEU A 103 0.83 -8.47 12.38
CA LEU A 103 2.28 -8.44 12.57
C LEU A 103 2.98 -9.60 11.85
N ASN A 104 2.40 -10.78 11.88
CA ASN A 104 2.94 -11.96 11.18
C ASN A 104 2.88 -11.77 9.67
N TRP A 105 1.79 -11.22 9.15
CA TRP A 105 1.65 -10.91 7.73
C TRP A 105 2.66 -9.87 7.27
N LEU A 106 2.87 -8.79 8.04
CA LEU A 106 3.90 -7.79 7.74
C LEU A 106 5.31 -8.40 7.71
N ARG A 107 5.64 -9.26 8.67
CA ARG A 107 6.94 -9.97 8.68
C ARG A 107 7.11 -10.90 7.48
N LYS A 108 6.04 -11.61 7.10
CA LYS A 108 6.03 -12.46 5.90
C LYS A 108 6.34 -11.63 4.66
N LEU A 109 5.65 -10.50 4.45
CA LEU A 109 5.88 -9.62 3.30
C LEU A 109 7.30 -9.05 3.28
N ALA A 110 7.85 -8.69 4.44
CA ALA A 110 9.24 -8.25 4.55
C ALA A 110 10.22 -9.36 4.13
N HIS A 111 9.95 -10.59 4.54
CA HIS A 111 10.75 -11.76 4.15
C HIS A 111 10.66 -12.02 2.63
N GLU A 112 9.52 -11.77 2.03
CA GLU A 112 9.27 -11.84 0.58
C GLU A 112 9.85 -10.63 -0.19
N ARG A 113 10.56 -9.73 0.52
CA ARG A 113 11.19 -8.50 -0.03
C ARG A 113 10.20 -7.50 -0.62
N VAL A 114 8.98 -7.48 -0.13
CA VAL A 114 8.02 -6.41 -0.42
C VAL A 114 8.52 -5.12 0.25
N ALA A 115 8.53 -4.00 -0.48
CA ALA A 115 8.87 -2.71 0.10
C ALA A 115 7.71 -2.28 1.03
N LEU A 116 8.04 -1.99 2.30
CA LEU A 116 7.04 -1.64 3.32
C LEU A 116 7.17 -0.17 3.71
N GLY A 117 6.03 0.51 3.82
CA GLY A 117 5.96 1.89 4.27
C GLY A 117 4.78 2.15 5.19
N GLY A 118 4.88 3.19 6.00
CA GLY A 118 3.80 3.64 6.87
C GLY A 118 3.33 5.05 6.50
N ILE A 119 2.03 5.22 6.41
CA ILE A 119 1.38 6.52 6.26
C ILE A 119 0.78 6.90 7.60
N CYS A 120 1.03 8.14 8.07
CA CYS A 120 0.63 8.59 9.39
C CYS A 120 1.18 7.63 10.47
N THR A 121 0.34 7.15 11.37
CA THR A 121 0.73 6.18 12.41
C THR A 121 0.90 4.74 11.90
N GLY A 122 0.84 4.51 10.59
CA GLY A 122 1.13 3.20 9.99
C GLY A 122 2.51 2.65 10.34
N SER A 123 3.49 3.55 10.56
CA SER A 123 4.84 3.21 11.04
C SER A 123 4.84 2.50 12.39
N TYR A 124 3.85 2.76 13.25
CA TYR A 124 3.70 2.07 14.53
C TYR A 124 3.59 0.54 14.36
N TRP A 125 2.84 0.09 13.36
CA TRP A 125 2.67 -1.35 13.07
C TRP A 125 3.96 -1.98 12.54
N LEU A 126 4.70 -1.25 11.71
CA LEU A 126 6.01 -1.70 11.22
C LEU A 126 7.02 -1.78 12.37
N ALA A 127 7.01 -0.81 13.28
CA ALA A 127 7.85 -0.83 14.48
C ALA A 127 7.50 -2.03 15.38
N ARG A 128 6.20 -2.27 15.65
CA ARG A 128 5.74 -3.43 16.44
C ARG A 128 6.08 -4.78 15.78
N ALA A 129 6.11 -4.82 14.46
CA ALA A 129 6.57 -6.01 13.74
C ALA A 129 8.10 -6.20 13.82
N GLY A 130 8.85 -5.22 14.36
CA GLY A 130 10.31 -5.25 14.43
C GLY A 130 11.02 -4.89 13.13
N LEU A 131 10.30 -4.31 12.17
CA LEU A 131 10.77 -4.07 10.81
C LEU A 131 11.49 -2.72 10.61
N LEU A 132 11.49 -1.85 11.63
CA LEU A 132 12.18 -0.57 11.58
C LEU A 132 13.56 -0.58 12.26
N LYS A 133 13.97 -1.72 12.81
CA LYS A 133 15.28 -1.84 13.46
C LYS A 133 16.40 -1.60 12.45
N GLY A 134 17.27 -0.62 12.73
CA GLY A 134 18.38 -0.26 11.87
C GLY A 134 18.06 0.82 10.82
N TYR A 135 16.80 1.25 10.73
CA TYR A 135 16.41 2.37 9.88
C TYR A 135 16.35 3.69 10.67
N ARG A 136 16.67 4.79 10.02
CA ARG A 136 16.38 6.12 10.53
C ARG A 136 14.90 6.44 10.26
N CYS A 137 14.18 6.76 11.31
CA CYS A 137 12.77 7.18 11.23
C CYS A 137 12.61 8.55 11.89
#